data_047bedebec57999e5aadd168586a4646
#
_entry.id   047bedebec57999e5aadd168586a4646
#
_cell.length_a   1.000
_cell.length_b   1.000
_cell.length_c   1.000
_cell.angle_alpha   90.00
_cell.angle_beta   90.00
_cell.angle_gamma   90.00
#
_symmetry.space_group_name_H-M   'P 1'
#
loop_
_entity.id
_entity.type
_entity.pdbx_description
1 polymer ?
#
loop_
_entity_poly.entity_id
_entity_poly.type
_entity_poly.pdbx_seq_one_letter_code
_entity_poly.pdbx_strand_id
1 'polypeptide(L)'
;MAATAMEHKPRWAEMCAQILRQCEVVRGGRESLAEFLGVHPTQVAIWTSGKSGPPRAVFEKAMEIILAEHDRREALEQAGRTPRRRRGDLG
;
A
#
# COMPACT_ATOMS: atom_id res chain seq x y z
N MET A 1 -11.99 -1.32 29.26
CA MET A 1 -13.07 -1.26 28.39
C MET A 1 -13.07 -0.04 27.56
N ALA A 2 -13.10 1.10 28.16
CA ALA A 2 -13.04 2.31 27.39
C ALA A 2 -11.81 2.35 26.51
N ALA A 3 -10.73 1.86 27.02
CA ALA A 3 -9.49 1.84 26.27
C ALA A 3 -9.65 1.03 24.99
N THR A 4 -10.38 -0.04 25.10
CA THR A 4 -10.58 -0.87 23.93
C THR A 4 -11.35 -0.16 22.86
N ALA A 5 -12.39 0.53 23.28
CA ALA A 5 -13.20 1.24 22.31
C ALA A 5 -12.39 2.32 21.63
N MET A 6 -11.52 2.98 22.38
CA MET A 6 -10.73 4.01 21.79
C MET A 6 -9.71 3.48 20.81
N GLU A 7 -9.23 2.30 21.06
CA GLU A 7 -8.28 1.73 20.14
C GLU A 7 -8.87 1.48 18.78
N HIS A 8 -10.14 1.18 18.72
CA HIS A 8 -10.75 0.88 17.45
C HIS A 8 -10.82 2.07 16.53
N LYS A 9 -11.15 3.21 17.07
CA LYS A 9 -11.33 4.37 16.24
C LYS A 9 -10.10 4.80 15.51
N PRO A 10 -9.00 5.02 16.21
CA PRO A 10 -7.81 5.48 15.49
C PRO A 10 -7.22 4.41 14.61
N ARG A 11 -7.62 3.19 14.83
CA ARG A 11 -7.00 2.12 14.08
C ARG A 11 -7.21 2.23 12.59
N TRP A 12 -8.40 2.62 12.16
CA TRP A 12 -8.67 2.76 10.74
C TRP A 12 -7.75 3.80 10.13
N ALA A 13 -7.70 4.98 10.72
CA ALA A 13 -6.87 6.03 10.18
C ALA A 13 -5.40 5.67 10.22
N GLU A 14 -4.98 4.96 11.27
CA GLU A 14 -3.59 4.57 11.36
C GLU A 14 -3.23 3.53 10.33
N MET A 15 -4.12 2.57 10.11
CA MET A 15 -3.86 1.58 9.08
C MET A 15 -3.76 2.22 7.73
N CYS A 16 -4.66 3.13 7.43
CA CYS A 16 -4.62 3.80 6.15
C CYS A 16 -3.36 4.63 6.01
N ALA A 17 -2.92 5.24 7.10
CA ALA A 17 -1.69 6.02 7.06
C ALA A 17 -0.52 5.15 6.68
N GLN A 18 -0.43 3.97 7.26
CA GLN A 18 0.67 3.08 6.95
C GLN A 18 0.62 2.60 5.51
N ILE A 19 -0.57 2.27 5.05
CA ILE A 19 -0.73 1.82 3.68
C ILE A 19 -0.35 2.93 2.71
N LEU A 20 -0.77 4.15 2.99
CA LEU A 20 -0.45 5.26 2.11
C LEU A 20 1.03 5.60 2.13
N ARG A 21 1.69 5.44 3.26
CA ARG A 21 3.14 5.64 3.30
C ARG A 21 3.85 4.62 2.44
N GLN A 22 3.39 3.38 2.48
CA GLN A 22 3.94 2.38 1.61
C GLN A 22 3.72 2.74 0.15
N CYS A 23 2.54 3.24 -0.16
CA CYS A 23 2.25 3.65 -1.52
C CYS A 23 3.16 4.78 -1.96
N GLU A 24 3.48 5.70 -1.05
CA GLU A 24 4.39 6.78 -1.39
C GLU A 24 5.74 6.22 -1.83
N VAL A 25 6.21 5.22 -1.09
CA VAL A 25 7.48 4.63 -1.43
C VAL A 25 7.41 3.95 -2.79
N VAL A 26 6.35 3.19 -3.01
CA VAL A 26 6.20 2.46 -4.25
C VAL A 26 6.10 3.40 -5.45
N ARG A 27 5.36 4.49 -5.30
CA ARG A 27 5.16 5.42 -6.40
C ARG A 27 6.29 6.42 -6.55
N GLY A 28 7.19 6.48 -5.60
CA GLY A 28 8.32 7.38 -5.71
C GLY A 28 8.12 8.74 -5.08
N GLY A 29 7.10 8.90 -4.26
CA GLY A 29 6.92 10.15 -3.55
C GLY A 29 5.47 10.54 -3.41
N ARG A 30 5.26 11.56 -2.59
CA ARG A 30 3.90 12.01 -2.29
C ARG A 30 3.19 12.59 -3.50
N GLU A 31 3.91 13.35 -4.31
CA GLU A 31 3.28 13.98 -5.44
C GLU A 31 2.85 12.94 -6.48
N SER A 32 3.71 11.96 -6.70
CA SER A 32 3.39 10.92 -7.63
C SER A 32 2.19 10.13 -7.16
N LEU A 33 2.12 9.85 -5.86
CA LEU A 33 0.98 9.14 -5.31
C LEU A 33 -0.28 9.97 -5.44
N ALA A 34 -0.20 11.26 -5.14
CA ALA A 34 -1.37 12.12 -5.23
C ALA A 34 -1.91 12.15 -6.65
N GLU A 35 -1.02 12.17 -7.60
CA GLU A 35 -1.42 12.18 -9.00
C GLU A 35 -2.16 10.90 -9.35
N PHE A 36 -1.64 9.77 -8.91
CA PHE A 36 -2.29 8.49 -9.16
C PHE A 36 -3.67 8.45 -8.51
N LEU A 37 -3.78 8.97 -7.30
CA LEU A 37 -5.05 8.93 -6.59
C LEU A 37 -6.02 9.99 -7.06
N GLY A 38 -5.55 10.97 -7.82
CA GLY A 38 -6.41 12.04 -8.27
C GLY A 38 -6.74 13.04 -7.19
N VAL A 39 -5.81 13.27 -6.26
CA VAL A 39 -6.03 14.20 -5.17
C VAL A 39 -4.85 15.13 -5.06
N HIS A 40 -5.02 16.16 -4.24
CA HIS A 40 -3.94 17.10 -3.99
C HIS A 40 -2.94 16.48 -3.02
N PRO A 41 -1.64 16.78 -3.17
CA PRO A 41 -0.64 16.22 -2.23
C PRO A 41 -0.92 16.56 -0.78
N THR A 42 -1.57 17.68 -0.51
CA THR A 42 -1.94 18.04 0.84
C THR A 42 -2.88 17.01 1.44
N GLN A 43 -3.78 16.47 0.64
CA GLN A 43 -4.68 15.43 1.11
C GLN A 43 -3.89 14.19 1.52
N VAL A 44 -2.91 13.82 0.72
CA VAL A 44 -2.09 12.67 1.06
C VAL A 44 -1.38 12.92 2.39
N ALA A 45 -0.88 14.13 2.59
CA ALA A 45 -0.19 14.45 3.83
C ALA A 45 -1.12 14.31 5.02
N ILE A 46 -2.37 14.73 4.89
CA ILE A 46 -3.31 14.61 5.97
C ILE A 46 -3.55 13.14 6.31
N TRP A 47 -3.75 12.33 5.29
CA TRP A 47 -4.05 10.92 5.51
C TRP A 47 -2.85 10.16 6.05
N THR A 48 -1.63 10.49 5.60
CA THR A 48 -0.45 9.80 6.10
C THR A 48 -0.07 10.23 7.50
N SER A 49 -0.66 11.31 7.98
CA SER A 49 -0.43 11.73 9.36
C SER A 49 -1.19 10.86 10.36
N GLY A 50 -2.18 10.11 9.89
CA GLY A 50 -2.97 9.27 10.77
C GLY A 50 -4.11 9.98 11.44
N LYS A 51 -4.32 11.25 11.14
CA LYS A 51 -5.37 12.01 11.79
C LYS A 51 -6.73 11.69 11.22
N SER A 52 -6.78 11.37 9.97
CA SER A 52 -8.05 11.14 9.32
C SER A 52 -7.82 10.15 8.19
N GLY A 53 -8.80 9.30 7.95
CA GLY A 53 -8.67 8.31 6.91
C GLY A 53 -9.17 8.83 5.58
N PRO A 54 -8.75 8.21 4.49
CA PRO A 54 -9.20 8.64 3.17
C PRO A 54 -10.58 8.10 2.86
N PRO A 55 -11.25 8.65 1.85
CA PRO A 55 -12.49 8.05 1.37
C PRO A 55 -12.24 6.65 0.86
N ARG A 56 -13.28 5.87 0.83
CA ARG A 56 -13.15 4.49 0.43
C ARG A 56 -12.57 4.34 -0.98
N ALA A 57 -13.01 5.19 -1.89
CA ALA A 57 -12.52 5.09 -3.26
C ALA A 57 -11.01 5.31 -3.33
N VAL A 58 -10.50 6.22 -2.52
CA VAL A 58 -9.07 6.46 -2.48
C VAL A 58 -8.36 5.28 -1.85
N PHE A 59 -8.94 4.73 -0.79
CA PHE A 59 -8.34 3.58 -0.15
C PHE A 59 -8.26 2.40 -1.12
N GLU A 60 -9.29 2.20 -1.91
CA GLU A 60 -9.29 1.11 -2.87
C GLU A 60 -8.20 1.30 -3.91
N LYS A 61 -8.01 2.52 -4.36
CA LYS A 61 -6.93 2.77 -5.30
C LYS A 61 -5.58 2.54 -4.68
N ALA A 62 -5.43 2.92 -3.43
CA ALA A 62 -4.16 2.69 -2.74
C ALA A 62 -3.89 1.21 -2.60
N MET A 63 -4.93 0.43 -2.34
CA MET A 63 -4.75 -1.00 -2.23
C MET A 63 -4.31 -1.61 -3.56
N GLU A 64 -4.75 -1.05 -4.67
CA GLU A 64 -4.29 -1.53 -5.96
C GLU A 64 -2.77 -1.41 -6.08
N ILE A 65 -2.22 -0.32 -5.57
CA ILE A 65 -0.78 -0.14 -5.61
C ILE A 65 -0.08 -1.21 -4.79
N ILE A 66 -0.59 -1.46 -3.60
CA ILE A 66 0.01 -2.45 -2.71
C ILE A 66 -0.06 -3.85 -3.31
N LEU A 67 -1.21 -4.19 -3.87
CA LEU A 67 -1.38 -5.51 -4.44
C LEU A 67 -0.51 -5.71 -5.67
N ALA A 68 -0.40 -4.68 -6.50
CA ALA A 68 0.44 -4.78 -7.67
C ALA A 68 1.90 -4.94 -7.28
N GLU A 69 2.32 -4.24 -6.24
CA GLU A 69 3.70 -4.34 -5.79
C GLU A 69 3.96 -5.72 -5.21
N HIS A 70 2.99 -6.25 -4.47
CA HIS A 70 3.13 -7.58 -3.90
C HIS A 70 3.26 -8.62 -5.01
N ASP A 71 2.43 -8.52 -6.03
CA ASP A 71 2.49 -9.46 -7.14
C ASP A 71 3.80 -9.36 -7.87
N ARG A 72 4.30 -8.16 -8.05
CA ARG A 72 5.55 -7.96 -8.73
C ARG A 72 6.70 -8.61 -7.96
N ARG A 73 6.69 -8.47 -6.65
CA ARG A 73 7.72 -9.05 -5.82
C ARG A 73 7.67 -10.57 -5.87
N GLU A 74 6.47 -11.11 -5.81
CA GLU A 74 6.33 -12.55 -5.88
C GLU A 74 6.81 -13.08 -7.22
N ALA A 75 6.49 -12.38 -8.28
CA ALA A 75 6.91 -12.81 -9.60
C ALA A 75 8.43 -12.81 -9.70
N LEU A 76 9.07 -11.80 -9.12
CA LEU A 76 10.51 -11.75 -9.14
C LEU A 76 11.13 -12.87 -8.36
N GLU A 77 10.57 -13.17 -7.21
CA GLU A 77 11.07 -14.26 -6.40
C GLU A 77 10.93 -15.58 -7.11
N GLN A 78 9.79 -15.79 -7.72
CA GLN A 78 9.57 -17.04 -8.41
C GLN A 78 10.44 -17.15 -9.63
N ALA A 79 10.64 -16.05 -10.32
CA ALA A 79 11.51 -16.08 -11.48
C ALA A 79 12.93 -16.46 -11.09
N GLY A 80 13.35 -16.03 -9.92
CA GLY A 80 14.68 -16.36 -9.47
C GLY A 80 14.85 -17.81 -9.11
N ARG A 81 13.78 -18.47 -8.71
CA ARG A 81 13.90 -19.87 -8.33
C ARG A 81 13.45 -20.82 -9.41
N THR A 82 12.38 -20.47 -10.06
CA THR A 82 11.78 -21.36 -11.02
C THR A 82 12.66 -21.80 -12.14
N PRO A 83 13.42 -20.91 -12.76
CA PRO A 83 14.21 -21.33 -13.92
C PRO A 83 15.12 -22.50 -13.65
N ARG A 84 15.76 -22.49 -12.51
CA ARG A 84 16.62 -23.58 -12.20
C ARG A 84 15.90 -24.86 -12.07
N ARG A 85 14.81 -24.81 -11.34
CA ARG A 85 14.08 -26.00 -11.12
C ARG A 85 13.51 -26.54 -12.39
N ARG A 86 13.02 -25.66 -13.19
CA ARG A 86 12.43 -26.09 -14.40
C ARG A 86 13.40 -26.76 -15.31
N ARG A 87 14.57 -26.22 -15.37
CA ARG A 87 15.55 -26.84 -16.17
C ARG A 87 15.89 -28.20 -15.68
N GLY A 88 15.98 -28.32 -14.43
CA GLY A 88 16.21 -29.58 -13.84
C GLY A 88 15.16 -30.57 -14.19
N ASP A 89 13.92 -30.11 -14.20
CA ASP A 89 12.85 -31.00 -14.55
C ASP A 89 12.98 -31.50 -15.94
N LEU A 90 13.29 -30.63 -16.85
CA LEU A 90 13.42 -31.04 -18.21
C LEU A 90 14.58 -31.95 -18.39
N GLY A 91 15.62 -31.68 -17.69
CA GLY A 91 16.75 -32.51 -17.76
C GLY A 91 16.44 -33.81 -17.14
#